data_e49573cd1aafb8c3f0e14c1e7516aa58
#
_entry.id   e49573cd1aafb8c3f0e14c1e7516aa58
#
_cell.length_a   1.000
_cell.length_b   1.000
_cell.length_c   1.000
_cell.angle_alpha   90.00
_cell.angle_beta   90.00
_cell.angle_gamma   90.00
#
_symmetry.space_group_name_H-M   'P 1'
#
loop_
_entity.id
_entity.type
_entity.pdbx_description
1 polymer ?
#
loop_
_entity_poly.entity_id
_entity_poly.type
_entity_poly.pdbx_seq_one_letter_code
_entity_poly.pdbx_strand_id
1 'polypeptide(L)'
;SGNYIAIRRFSTHDGEGIRTTVFLKGCPLSCVWCHNPEGISTRVRPIYFSNRCIGCGTCCRFAEHGGIVKEGNQIEDWEYIIEECPSGAIRWDSIVMTVSRAAEAVMKDAPFYRYGGGVTLSGGEPLSQPDFLIPFLKEMRKRKVHTAIESALYVDTEILESVIPLVDLIYADFKILK
;
A
#
# COMPACT_ATOMS: atom_id res chain seq x y z
N SER A 1 3.51 -10.79 7.09
CA SER A 1 3.08 -9.38 7.10
C SER A 1 3.51 -8.69 5.83
N GLY A 2 2.76 -7.68 5.42
CA GLY A 2 3.06 -6.88 4.26
C GLY A 2 2.99 -5.39 4.58
N ASN A 3 3.76 -4.61 3.82
CA ASN A 3 3.71 -3.16 3.85
C ASN A 3 2.67 -2.67 2.86
N TYR A 4 1.70 -1.90 3.30
CA TYR A 4 0.72 -1.28 2.43
C TYR A 4 0.65 0.24 2.66
N ILE A 5 0.33 0.97 1.58
CA ILE A 5 0.24 2.44 1.61
C ILE A 5 -1.17 2.85 2.03
N ALA A 6 -2.18 2.25 1.40
CA ALA A 6 -3.57 2.59 1.63
C ALA A 6 -4.50 1.42 1.30
N ILE A 7 -5.67 1.44 1.91
CA ILE A 7 -6.83 0.64 1.50
C ILE A 7 -7.88 1.63 1.00
N ARG A 8 -8.19 1.59 -0.30
CA ARG A 8 -9.24 2.40 -0.91
C ARG A 8 -10.50 1.55 -1.04
N ARG A 9 -11.54 1.99 -0.38
CA ARG A 9 -12.84 1.34 -0.40
C ARG A 9 -13.71 1.91 -1.53
N PHE A 10 -14.64 1.10 -2.03
CA PHE A 10 -15.61 1.49 -3.07
C PHE A 10 -14.96 1.99 -4.38
N SER A 11 -13.86 1.35 -4.77
CA SER A 11 -13.21 1.64 -6.04
C SER A 11 -14.04 1.07 -7.20
N THR A 12 -14.21 1.88 -8.26
CA THR A 12 -14.95 1.51 -9.47
C THR A 12 -14.06 1.54 -10.72
N HIS A 13 -12.77 1.83 -10.55
CA HIS A 13 -11.81 1.96 -11.65
C HIS A 13 -10.74 0.85 -11.65
N ASP A 14 -10.68 0.06 -10.59
CA ASP A 14 -9.65 -0.96 -10.40
C ASP A 14 -10.19 -2.37 -10.70
N GLY A 15 -11.07 -2.47 -11.69
CA GLY A 15 -11.72 -3.70 -12.13
C GLY A 15 -13.25 -3.64 -12.14
N GLU A 16 -13.90 -4.73 -12.50
CA GLU A 16 -15.35 -4.82 -12.55
C GLU A 16 -15.98 -4.76 -11.16
N GLY A 17 -17.18 -4.17 -11.09
CA GLY A 17 -17.98 -4.06 -9.88
C GLY A 17 -17.40 -3.08 -8.85
N ILE A 18 -17.89 -3.18 -7.61
CA ILE A 18 -17.38 -2.38 -6.49
C ILE A 18 -16.24 -3.16 -5.83
N ARG A 19 -15.08 -2.55 -5.74
CA ARG A 19 -13.87 -3.21 -5.25
C ARG A 19 -13.26 -2.48 -4.06
N THR A 20 -12.51 -3.23 -3.27
CA THR A 20 -11.59 -2.66 -2.29
C THR A 20 -10.18 -2.84 -2.80
N THR A 21 -9.47 -1.73 -3.04
CA THR A 21 -8.09 -1.75 -3.54
C THR A 21 -7.11 -1.60 -2.40
N VAL A 22 -6.18 -2.54 -2.30
CA VAL A 22 -5.07 -2.52 -1.36
C VAL A 22 -3.81 -2.13 -2.11
N PHE A 23 -3.28 -0.95 -1.80
CA PHE A 23 -2.05 -0.42 -2.39
C PHE A 23 -0.85 -0.90 -1.58
N LEU A 24 -0.08 -1.81 -2.12
CA LEU A 24 1.14 -2.34 -1.51
C LEU A 24 2.33 -1.40 -1.75
N LYS A 25 3.33 -1.48 -0.89
CA LYS A 25 4.55 -0.68 -0.95
C LYS A 25 5.72 -1.53 -1.42
N GLY A 26 6.62 -0.92 -2.17
CA GLY A 26 7.75 -1.57 -2.82
C GLY A 26 7.49 -1.80 -4.30
N CYS A 27 8.36 -1.25 -5.14
CA CYS A 27 8.34 -1.44 -6.58
C CYS A 27 9.78 -1.52 -7.09
N PRO A 28 10.14 -2.52 -7.90
CA PRO A 28 11.48 -2.60 -8.50
C PRO A 28 11.69 -1.59 -9.63
N LEU A 29 10.61 -0.94 -10.08
CA LEU A 29 10.63 0.08 -11.11
C LEU A 29 10.62 1.48 -10.51
N SER A 30 11.15 2.47 -11.24
CA SER A 30 11.17 3.89 -10.90
C SER A 30 10.68 4.73 -12.07
N CYS A 31 9.44 4.48 -12.50
CA CYS A 31 8.84 5.16 -13.64
C CYS A 31 8.73 6.67 -13.36
N VAL A 32 9.16 7.50 -14.31
CA VAL A 32 9.11 8.96 -14.18
C VAL A 32 7.68 9.51 -14.11
N TRP A 33 6.69 8.74 -14.56
CA TRP A 33 5.25 9.04 -14.49
C TRP A 33 4.53 8.29 -13.37
N CYS A 34 5.23 7.79 -12.34
CA CYS A 34 4.62 7.03 -11.27
C CYS A 34 3.56 7.86 -10.53
N HIS A 35 2.35 7.31 -10.39
CA HIS A 35 1.26 7.95 -9.68
C HIS A 35 1.38 7.82 -8.14
N ASN A 36 2.17 6.83 -7.67
CA ASN A 36 2.37 6.56 -6.25
C ASN A 36 3.87 6.46 -5.92
N PRO A 37 4.65 7.54 -6.08
CA PRO A 37 6.11 7.52 -5.90
C PRO A 37 6.52 7.14 -4.47
N GLU A 38 5.68 7.40 -3.47
CA GLU A 38 5.86 6.96 -2.09
C GLU A 38 5.84 5.43 -1.96
N GLY A 39 5.23 4.74 -2.92
CA GLY A 39 5.15 3.28 -3.00
C GLY A 39 6.40 2.60 -3.54
N ILE A 40 7.35 3.34 -4.12
CA ILE A 40 8.55 2.74 -4.73
C ILE A 40 9.45 2.10 -3.67
N SER A 41 9.77 2.83 -2.60
CA SER A 41 10.62 2.32 -1.53
C SER A 41 9.89 1.28 -0.67
N THR A 42 10.57 0.20 -0.29
CA THR A 42 10.06 -0.78 0.68
C THR A 42 10.14 -0.27 2.13
N ARG A 43 10.92 0.78 2.39
CA ARG A 43 11.12 1.32 3.74
C ARG A 43 9.93 2.16 4.16
N VAL A 44 9.41 1.91 5.36
CA VAL A 44 8.44 2.79 6.02
C VAL A 44 9.15 4.10 6.40
N ARG A 45 8.55 5.22 6.03
CA ARG A 45 9.13 6.56 6.25
C ARG A 45 8.06 7.52 6.76
N PRO A 46 8.45 8.51 7.57
CA PRO A 46 7.54 9.59 7.91
C PRO A 46 7.28 10.47 6.67
N ILE A 47 6.04 10.93 6.53
CA ILE A 47 5.60 11.86 5.48
C ILE A 47 4.92 13.06 6.12
N TYR A 48 5.19 14.25 5.57
CA TYR A 48 4.62 15.51 6.02
C TYR A 48 3.63 16.07 5.00
N PHE A 49 2.43 16.37 5.48
CA PHE A 49 1.37 17.01 4.72
C PHE A 49 1.22 18.48 5.14
N SER A 50 1.81 19.39 4.36
CA SER A 50 1.80 20.83 4.64
C SER A 50 0.38 21.40 4.75
N ASN A 51 -0.54 20.91 3.94
CA ASN A 51 -1.95 21.34 3.93
C ASN A 51 -2.75 20.91 5.18
N ARG A 52 -2.21 20.01 6.00
CA ARG A 52 -2.80 19.60 7.29
C ARG A 52 -2.13 20.25 8.48
N CYS A 53 -0.96 20.86 8.27
CA CYS A 53 -0.19 21.46 9.35
C CYS A 53 -0.88 22.72 9.90
N ILE A 54 -1.15 22.73 11.21
CA ILE A 54 -1.73 23.86 11.92
C ILE A 54 -0.68 24.78 12.55
N GLY A 55 0.61 24.54 12.31
CA GLY A 55 1.70 25.37 12.81
C GLY A 55 1.93 25.29 14.33
N CYS A 56 1.47 24.25 15.01
CA CYS A 56 1.57 24.14 16.47
C CYS A 56 2.99 24.03 17.03
N GLY A 57 3.99 23.74 16.18
CA GLY A 57 5.42 23.64 16.57
C GLY A 57 5.78 22.42 17.43
N THR A 58 4.84 21.50 17.70
CA THR A 58 5.10 20.30 18.51
C THR A 58 6.27 19.50 17.97
N CYS A 59 6.29 19.20 16.66
CA CYS A 59 7.38 18.48 16.03
C CYS A 59 8.73 19.19 16.11
N CYS A 60 8.75 20.52 16.12
CA CYS A 60 9.99 21.31 16.25
C CYS A 60 10.61 21.22 17.63
N ARG A 61 9.81 20.97 18.67
CA ARG A 61 10.27 20.83 20.06
C ARG A 61 11.01 19.52 20.30
N PHE A 62 10.71 18.50 19.53
CA PHE A 62 11.31 17.16 19.62
C PHE A 62 12.39 16.90 18.56
N ALA A 63 12.62 17.85 17.66
CA ALA A 63 13.67 17.75 16.67
C ALA A 63 14.92 18.45 17.17
N GLU A 64 16.01 17.72 17.37
CA GLU A 64 17.27 18.25 17.91
C GLU A 64 17.86 19.43 17.11
N HIS A 65 17.49 19.63 15.85
CA HIS A 65 18.04 20.61 14.93
C HIS A 65 17.00 21.55 14.30
N GLY A 66 15.91 21.82 15.01
CA GLY A 66 14.97 22.90 14.64
C GLY A 66 13.94 22.54 13.58
N GLY A 67 13.48 21.30 13.53
CA GLY A 67 12.28 20.89 12.78
C GLY A 67 12.50 19.85 11.70
N ILE A 68 11.41 19.24 11.34
CA ILE A 68 11.31 18.10 10.39
C ILE A 68 11.64 18.49 8.95
N VAL A 69 11.66 19.80 8.64
CA VAL A 69 11.72 20.33 7.28
C VAL A 69 13.17 20.52 6.76
N LYS A 70 14.18 20.26 7.57
CA LYS A 70 15.57 20.37 7.12
C LYS A 70 16.12 19.02 6.71
N GLU A 71 16.59 18.92 5.48
CA GLU A 71 17.35 17.78 4.98
C GLU A 71 18.48 17.41 5.96
N GLY A 72 18.58 16.12 6.28
CA GLY A 72 19.65 15.58 7.10
C GLY A 72 19.34 15.34 8.58
N ASN A 73 18.16 15.68 9.06
CA ASN A 73 17.79 15.38 10.46
C ASN A 73 17.54 13.88 10.63
N GLN A 74 18.45 13.20 11.30
CA GLN A 74 18.20 11.87 11.85
C GLN A 74 17.41 12.07 13.14
N ILE A 75 16.08 11.95 13.06
CA ILE A 75 15.22 11.97 14.24
C ILE A 75 15.02 10.50 14.63
N GLU A 76 15.51 10.12 15.79
CA GLU A 76 15.41 8.76 16.30
C GLU A 76 13.99 8.42 16.79
N ASP A 77 13.18 9.43 17.14
CA ASP A 77 11.85 9.27 17.73
C ASP A 77 10.70 9.71 16.81
N TRP A 78 10.70 9.25 15.58
CA TRP A 78 9.59 9.54 14.65
C TRP A 78 8.23 9.03 15.15
N GLU A 79 8.17 7.90 15.87
CA GLU A 79 6.94 7.38 16.43
C GLU A 79 6.31 8.39 17.38
N TYR A 80 7.09 8.92 18.32
CA TYR A 80 6.62 9.92 19.28
C TYR A 80 6.14 11.21 18.58
N ILE A 81 6.89 11.71 17.60
CA ILE A 81 6.50 12.93 16.86
C ILE A 81 5.20 12.72 16.08
N ILE A 82 5.01 11.54 15.50
CA ILE A 82 3.80 11.19 14.75
C ILE A 82 2.60 11.09 15.68
N GLU A 83 2.75 10.46 16.85
CA GLU A 83 1.70 10.34 17.85
C GLU A 83 1.29 11.69 18.41
N GLU A 84 2.26 12.57 18.68
CA GLU A 84 2.03 13.90 19.25
C GLU A 84 1.54 14.94 18.22
N CYS A 85 1.47 14.62 16.94
CA CYS A 85 0.99 15.53 15.91
C CYS A 85 -0.54 15.67 15.95
N PRO A 86 -1.11 16.76 16.49
CA PRO A 86 -2.54 16.85 16.75
C PRO A 86 -3.39 16.93 15.48
N SER A 87 -2.81 17.35 14.36
CA SER A 87 -3.49 17.45 13.07
C SER A 87 -3.25 16.26 12.15
N GLY A 88 -2.40 15.30 12.54
CA GLY A 88 -1.99 14.20 11.68
C GLY A 88 -1.26 14.67 10.41
N ALA A 89 -0.64 15.86 10.46
CA ALA A 89 0.17 16.37 9.36
C ALA A 89 1.44 15.56 9.12
N ILE A 90 1.90 14.87 10.17
CA ILE A 90 3.02 13.94 10.09
C ILE A 90 2.49 12.56 10.41
N ARG A 91 2.77 11.60 9.55
CA ARG A 91 2.39 10.21 9.73
C ARG A 91 3.34 9.28 8.98
N TRP A 92 3.27 8.00 9.25
CA TRP A 92 3.94 7.02 8.41
C TRP A 92 3.33 6.99 7.02
N ASP A 93 4.16 6.84 5.98
CA ASP A 93 3.74 6.70 4.59
C ASP A 93 3.06 5.35 4.30
N SER A 94 3.28 4.39 5.20
CA SER A 94 2.76 3.04 5.08
C SER A 94 2.57 2.38 6.44
N ILE A 95 1.78 1.33 6.48
CA ILE A 95 1.50 0.53 7.68
C ILE A 95 1.89 -0.91 7.41
N VAL A 96 2.53 -1.56 8.39
CA VAL A 96 2.78 -3.00 8.36
C VAL A 96 1.55 -3.73 8.87
N MET A 97 1.03 -4.65 8.08
CA MET A 97 -0.19 -5.39 8.43
C MET A 97 -0.01 -6.89 8.22
N THR A 98 -0.58 -7.67 9.13
CA THR A 98 -0.68 -9.13 8.97
C THR A 98 -1.74 -9.49 7.94
N VAL A 99 -1.64 -10.67 7.34
CA VAL A 99 -2.65 -11.20 6.41
C VAL A 99 -4.05 -11.22 7.03
N SER A 100 -4.17 -11.63 8.29
CA SER A 100 -5.45 -11.67 9.00
C SER A 100 -6.09 -10.28 9.11
N ARG A 101 -5.33 -9.28 9.55
CA ARG A 101 -5.83 -7.90 9.68
C ARG A 101 -6.20 -7.30 8.31
N ALA A 102 -5.41 -7.58 7.28
CA ALA A 102 -5.73 -7.13 5.92
C ALA A 102 -7.02 -7.79 5.41
N ALA A 103 -7.17 -9.10 5.62
CA ALA A 103 -8.39 -9.83 5.27
C ALA A 103 -9.61 -9.28 6.00
N GLU A 104 -9.53 -9.04 7.30
CA GLU A 104 -10.61 -8.43 8.08
C GLU A 104 -10.97 -7.03 7.56
N ALA A 105 -9.96 -6.23 7.21
CA ALA A 105 -10.18 -4.87 6.71
C ALA A 105 -10.95 -4.87 5.38
N VAL A 106 -10.58 -5.71 4.42
CA VAL A 106 -11.25 -5.78 3.12
C VAL A 106 -12.63 -6.47 3.21
N MET A 107 -12.79 -7.41 4.14
CA MET A 107 -14.07 -8.10 4.34
C MET A 107 -15.18 -7.21 4.92
N LYS A 108 -14.87 -6.04 5.44
CA LYS A 108 -15.87 -5.03 5.80
C LYS A 108 -16.73 -4.60 4.60
N ASP A 109 -16.21 -4.75 3.38
CA ASP A 109 -16.89 -4.42 2.14
C ASP A 109 -17.51 -5.64 1.43
N ALA A 110 -17.43 -6.83 2.02
CA ALA A 110 -17.93 -8.07 1.45
C ALA A 110 -19.40 -8.00 0.92
N PRO A 111 -20.33 -7.26 1.56
CA PRO A 111 -21.68 -7.12 1.03
C PRO A 111 -21.74 -6.53 -0.39
N PHE A 112 -20.73 -5.74 -0.79
CA PHE A 112 -20.66 -5.09 -2.09
C PHE A 112 -20.01 -5.95 -3.18
N TYR A 113 -19.24 -6.97 -2.80
CA TYR A 113 -18.51 -7.84 -3.74
C TYR A 113 -19.43 -8.75 -4.55
N ARG A 114 -20.63 -9.06 -4.04
CA ARG A 114 -21.61 -9.94 -4.70
C ARG A 114 -22.11 -9.45 -6.06
N TYR A 115 -21.85 -8.20 -6.42
CA TYR A 115 -22.23 -7.59 -7.69
C TYR A 115 -21.08 -7.53 -8.69
N GLY A 116 -20.25 -8.55 -8.75
CA GLY A 116 -19.09 -8.61 -9.63
C GLY A 116 -17.83 -7.92 -9.09
N GLY A 117 -17.91 -7.43 -7.85
CA GLY A 117 -16.77 -6.78 -7.18
C GLY A 117 -15.80 -7.75 -6.52
N GLY A 118 -14.91 -7.21 -5.71
CA GLY A 118 -13.91 -8.00 -5.00
C GLY A 118 -12.77 -7.16 -4.44
N VAL A 119 -11.61 -7.76 -4.34
CA VAL A 119 -10.39 -7.10 -3.88
C VAL A 119 -9.40 -6.96 -5.03
N THR A 120 -8.79 -5.78 -5.17
CA THR A 120 -7.69 -5.53 -6.09
C THR A 120 -6.42 -5.22 -5.29
N LEU A 121 -5.31 -5.84 -5.66
CA LEU A 121 -4.00 -5.53 -5.12
C LEU A 121 -3.23 -4.72 -6.16
N SER A 122 -2.78 -3.54 -5.76
CA SER A 122 -2.12 -2.55 -6.60
C SER A 122 -1.04 -1.81 -5.80
N GLY A 123 -0.66 -0.60 -6.17
CA GLY A 123 0.22 0.30 -5.42
C GLY A 123 1.60 0.43 -6.04
N GLY A 124 2.64 -0.11 -5.39
CA GLY A 124 3.95 -0.36 -5.98
C GLY A 124 3.87 -1.55 -6.94
N GLU A 125 4.57 -2.63 -6.63
CA GLU A 125 4.46 -3.89 -7.36
C GLU A 125 3.99 -4.97 -6.37
N PRO A 126 2.74 -5.45 -6.44
CA PRO A 126 2.22 -6.45 -5.49
C PRO A 126 3.05 -7.73 -5.46
N LEU A 127 3.59 -8.14 -6.60
CA LEU A 127 4.43 -9.33 -6.72
C LEU A 127 5.78 -9.20 -5.99
N SER A 128 6.17 -7.98 -5.59
CA SER A 128 7.38 -7.76 -4.78
C SER A 128 7.24 -8.19 -3.33
N GLN A 129 6.02 -8.55 -2.89
CA GLN A 129 5.75 -9.02 -1.52
C GLN A 129 5.10 -10.42 -1.50
N PRO A 130 5.73 -11.47 -2.06
CA PRO A 130 5.13 -12.79 -2.19
C PRO A 130 4.75 -13.41 -0.84
N ASP A 131 5.53 -13.16 0.23
CA ASP A 131 5.28 -13.66 1.59
C ASP A 131 3.99 -13.10 2.22
N PHE A 132 3.51 -11.97 1.74
CA PHE A 132 2.22 -11.43 2.12
C PHE A 132 1.15 -11.79 1.09
N LEU A 133 1.44 -11.62 -0.19
CA LEU A 133 0.50 -11.75 -1.29
C LEU A 133 -0.09 -13.16 -1.38
N ILE A 134 0.77 -14.19 -1.39
CA ILE A 134 0.34 -15.58 -1.56
C ILE A 134 -0.60 -16.03 -0.43
N PRO A 135 -0.26 -15.84 0.86
CA PRO A 135 -1.17 -16.16 1.95
C PRO A 135 -2.47 -15.33 1.93
N PHE A 136 -2.41 -14.07 1.50
CA PHE A 136 -3.58 -13.21 1.39
C PHE A 136 -4.54 -13.71 0.29
N LEU A 137 -4.04 -14.04 -0.90
CA LEU A 137 -4.84 -14.60 -1.99
C LEU A 137 -5.48 -15.93 -1.58
N LYS A 138 -4.73 -16.81 -0.90
CA LYS A 138 -5.30 -18.07 -0.35
C LYS A 138 -6.42 -17.80 0.62
N GLU A 139 -6.30 -16.78 1.47
CA GLU A 139 -7.35 -16.42 2.42
C GLU A 139 -8.59 -15.84 1.71
N MET A 140 -8.40 -14.98 0.70
CA MET A 140 -9.50 -14.45 -0.11
C MET A 140 -10.24 -15.57 -0.86
N ARG A 141 -9.52 -16.54 -1.41
CA ARG A 141 -10.09 -17.70 -2.08
C ARG A 141 -10.94 -18.56 -1.14
N LYS A 142 -10.49 -18.79 0.11
CA LYS A 142 -11.28 -19.48 1.14
C LYS A 142 -12.61 -18.77 1.42
N ARG A 143 -12.57 -17.44 1.39
CA ARG A 143 -13.75 -16.58 1.62
C ARG A 143 -14.60 -16.39 0.36
N LYS A 144 -14.23 -17.01 -0.77
CA LYS A 144 -14.89 -16.88 -2.07
C LYS A 144 -14.99 -15.43 -2.55
N VAL A 145 -13.96 -14.64 -2.30
CA VAL A 145 -13.84 -13.25 -2.76
C VAL A 145 -13.01 -13.22 -4.02
N HIS A 146 -13.56 -12.62 -5.07
CA HIS A 146 -12.84 -12.40 -6.34
C HIS A 146 -11.66 -11.48 -6.14
N THR A 147 -10.50 -11.88 -6.66
CA THR A 147 -9.25 -11.13 -6.54
C THR A 147 -8.69 -10.68 -7.89
N ALA A 148 -8.18 -9.47 -7.94
CA ALA A 148 -7.43 -8.95 -9.06
C ALA A 148 -6.07 -8.42 -8.61
N ILE A 149 -5.10 -8.43 -9.51
CA ILE A 149 -3.78 -7.82 -9.30
C ILE A 149 -3.50 -6.88 -10.48
N GLU A 150 -3.07 -5.65 -10.17
CA GLU A 150 -2.47 -4.73 -11.13
C GLU A 150 -0.95 -4.81 -10.99
N SER A 151 -0.25 -5.24 -12.04
CA SER A 151 1.18 -5.55 -11.97
C SER A 151 1.88 -5.21 -13.28
N ALA A 152 3.12 -4.74 -13.16
CA ALA A 152 4.03 -4.61 -14.30
C ALA A 152 4.64 -5.96 -14.73
N LEU A 153 4.35 -7.04 -13.99
CA LEU A 153 4.89 -8.39 -14.18
C LEU A 153 6.43 -8.45 -14.18
N TYR A 154 7.06 -7.43 -13.61
CA TYR A 154 8.51 -7.35 -13.47
C TYR A 154 8.96 -8.04 -12.18
N VAL A 155 8.99 -9.36 -12.21
CA VAL A 155 9.27 -10.24 -11.08
C VAL A 155 9.85 -11.56 -11.59
N ASP A 156 10.47 -12.33 -10.71
CA ASP A 156 10.95 -13.67 -11.01
C ASP A 156 9.78 -14.60 -11.40
N THR A 157 10.01 -15.41 -12.44
CA THR A 157 9.00 -16.32 -13.01
C THR A 157 8.40 -17.26 -11.95
N GLU A 158 9.22 -17.75 -11.02
CA GLU A 158 8.78 -18.64 -9.95
C GLU A 158 7.70 -18.00 -9.03
N ILE A 159 7.84 -16.70 -8.76
CA ILE A 159 6.84 -15.95 -7.99
C ILE A 159 5.54 -15.85 -8.80
N LEU A 160 5.66 -15.49 -10.08
CA LEU A 160 4.49 -15.36 -10.95
C LEU A 160 3.74 -16.70 -11.08
N GLU A 161 4.45 -17.81 -11.30
CA GLU A 161 3.87 -19.15 -11.37
C GLU A 161 3.17 -19.56 -10.07
N SER A 162 3.65 -19.10 -8.91
CA SER A 162 3.02 -19.37 -7.62
C SER A 162 1.75 -18.53 -7.37
N VAL A 163 1.64 -17.37 -8.00
CA VAL A 163 0.52 -16.43 -7.82
C VAL A 163 -0.61 -16.67 -8.82
N ILE A 164 -0.29 -16.96 -10.10
CA ILE A 164 -1.30 -17.17 -11.15
C ILE A 164 -2.43 -18.12 -10.75
N PRO A 165 -2.18 -19.28 -10.13
CA PRO A 165 -3.26 -20.20 -9.74
C PRO A 165 -4.17 -19.68 -8.63
N LEU A 166 -3.80 -18.61 -7.94
CA LEU A 166 -4.47 -18.09 -6.76
C LEU A 166 -5.29 -16.83 -7.01
N VAL A 167 -5.04 -16.14 -8.12
CA VAL A 167 -5.70 -14.88 -8.49
C VAL A 167 -6.72 -15.15 -9.61
N ASP A 168 -7.81 -14.38 -9.59
CA ASP A 168 -8.86 -14.55 -10.62
C ASP A 168 -8.59 -13.69 -11.87
N LEU A 169 -7.91 -12.55 -11.71
CA LEU A 169 -7.64 -11.60 -12.79
C LEU A 169 -6.31 -10.87 -12.59
N ILE A 170 -5.57 -10.69 -13.67
CA ILE A 170 -4.34 -9.89 -13.69
C ILE A 170 -4.50 -8.79 -14.73
N TYR A 171 -4.39 -7.54 -14.30
CA TYR A 171 -4.21 -6.37 -15.15
C TYR A 171 -2.71 -6.15 -15.36
N ALA A 172 -2.22 -6.57 -16.54
CA ALA A 172 -0.82 -6.44 -16.90
C ALA A 172 -0.55 -5.03 -17.44
N ASP A 173 0.31 -4.28 -16.76
CA ASP A 173 0.72 -2.93 -17.15
C ASP A 173 2.15 -2.98 -17.74
N PHE A 174 2.24 -3.05 -19.04
CA PHE A 174 3.53 -3.12 -19.74
C PHE A 174 4.27 -1.79 -19.68
N LYS A 175 5.22 -1.69 -18.76
CA LYS A 175 6.04 -0.47 -18.57
C LYS A 175 7.23 -0.38 -19.51
N ILE A 176 7.71 -1.52 -20.01
CA ILE A 176 8.90 -1.62 -20.88
C ILE A 176 8.59 -2.60 -22.02
N LEU A 177 8.66 -2.10 -23.24
CA LEU A 177 8.68 -2.92 -24.44
C LEU A 177 10.10 -2.89 -25.00
N LYS A 178 10.74 -4.05 -25.14
CA LYS A 178 12.00 -4.19 -25.87
C LYS A 178 11.72 -4.61 -27.30
#